data_94568bc0bb2b35e458e912619d35250d
#
_entry.id   94568bc0bb2b35e458e912619d35250d
#
_cell.length_a   1.000
_cell.length_b   1.000
_cell.length_c   1.000
_cell.angle_alpha   90.00
_cell.angle_beta   90.00
_cell.angle_gamma   90.00
#
_symmetry.space_group_name_H-M   'P 1'
#
loop_
_entity.id
_entity.type
_entity.pdbx_description
1 polymer ?
#
loop_
_entity_poly.entity_id
_entity_poly.type
_entity_poly.pdbx_seq_one_letter_code
_entity_poly.pdbx_strand_id
1 'polypeptide(L)' 'YPNPSRDIFNVTFTSEDVQNLEVRIINVIGEVVYTESLDKFVGEYTKQVDLSTYTKGVYFLEITTDNGVINKKLILQ' A
#
# COMPACT_ATOMS: atom_id res chain seq x y z
N TYR A 1 -3.31 -24.45 -5.35
CA TYR A 1 -3.29 -24.23 -5.37
C TYR A 1 -2.93 -23.78 -5.14
N PRO A 2 -3.00 -24.17 -5.37
CA PRO A 2 -2.16 -23.43 -4.72
C PRO A 2 -2.60 -22.07 -4.46
N ASN A 3 -2.30 -21.58 -3.45
CA ASN A 3 -2.80 -20.29 -3.14
C ASN A 3 -1.64 -19.30 -3.12
N PRO A 4 -1.39 -18.66 -4.21
CA PRO A 4 -0.26 -17.76 -4.31
C PRO A 4 -0.50 -16.42 -3.62
N SER A 5 -1.65 -16.23 -3.02
CA SER A 5 -2.03 -14.91 -2.54
C SER A 5 -1.35 -14.46 -1.26
N ARG A 6 -0.54 -15.31 -0.64
CA ARG A 6 0.10 -14.94 0.63
C ARG A 6 1.08 -13.76 0.52
N ASP A 7 1.59 -13.53 -0.68
CA ASP A 7 2.52 -12.43 -0.93
C ASP A 7 1.85 -11.32 -1.73
N ILE A 8 0.55 -11.40 -1.92
CA ILE A 8 -0.23 -10.41 -2.65
C ILE A 8 -1.17 -9.73 -1.68
N PHE A 9 -1.12 -8.41 -1.63
CA PHE A 9 -1.92 -7.63 -0.71
C PHE A 9 -2.91 -6.76 -1.46
N ASN A 10 -4.15 -6.76 -0.98
CA ASN A 10 -5.18 -5.89 -1.55
C ASN A 10 -5.25 -4.63 -0.71
N VAL A 11 -5.09 -3.50 -1.37
CA VAL A 11 -5.15 -2.20 -0.72
C VAL A 11 -6.42 -1.51 -1.18
N THR A 12 -7.26 -1.13 -0.23
CA THR A 12 -8.51 -0.45 -0.53
C THR A 12 -8.61 0.81 0.30
N PHE A 13 -8.97 1.89 -0.33
CA PHE A 13 -9.14 3.17 0.34
C PHE A 13 -10.24 3.96 -0.36
N THR A 14 -11.13 4.56 0.41
CA THR A 14 -12.20 5.37 -0.15
C THR A 14 -12.00 6.82 0.25
N SER A 15 -12.01 7.71 -0.73
CA SER A 15 -11.93 9.14 -0.49
C SER A 15 -13.24 9.78 -0.92
N GLU A 16 -13.89 10.49 0.01
CA GLU A 16 -15.14 11.17 -0.28
C GLU A 16 -14.91 12.54 -0.90
N ASP A 17 -13.73 13.10 -0.69
CA ASP A 17 -13.36 14.38 -1.24
C ASP A 17 -12.22 14.22 -2.22
N VAL A 18 -12.13 15.16 -3.16
CA VAL A 18 -10.99 15.17 -4.09
C VAL A 18 -9.74 15.53 -3.30
N GLN A 19 -8.73 14.67 -3.37
CA GLN A 19 -7.48 14.93 -2.67
C GLN A 19 -6.34 14.16 -3.34
N ASN A 20 -5.13 14.57 -3.01
CA ASN A 20 -3.94 13.88 -3.51
C ASN A 20 -3.62 12.72 -2.57
N LEU A 21 -3.32 11.58 -3.16
CA LEU A 21 -2.94 10.39 -2.42
C LEU A 21 -1.53 9.99 -2.78
N GLU A 22 -0.77 9.56 -1.78
CA GLU A 22 0.51 8.93 -2.03
C GLU A 22 0.53 7.60 -1.28
N VAL A 23 0.75 6.51 -2.02
CA VAL A 23 0.78 5.18 -1.46
C VAL A 23 2.22 4.69 -1.48
N ARG A 24 2.73 4.26 -0.34
CA ARG A 24 4.09 3.75 -0.25
C ARG A 24 4.11 2.48 0.58
N ILE A 25 5.04 1.58 0.25
CA ILE A 25 5.31 0.41 1.06
C ILE A 25 6.78 0.49 1.43
N ILE A 26 7.05 0.39 2.73
CA ILE A 26 8.37 0.63 3.31
C ILE A 26 8.79 -0.60 4.09
N ASN A 27 10.06 -0.99 3.97
CA ASN A 27 10.57 -2.11 4.74
C ASN A 27 11.03 -1.63 6.13
N VAL A 28 11.53 -2.58 6.95
CA VAL A 28 11.86 -2.26 8.36
C VAL A 28 13.02 -1.31 8.52
N ILE A 29 13.87 -1.17 7.50
CA ILE A 29 14.98 -0.23 7.59
C ILE A 29 14.64 1.11 6.95
N GLY A 30 13.38 1.30 6.54
CA GLY A 30 12.93 2.59 6.05
C GLY A 30 13.05 2.78 4.56
N GLU A 31 13.37 1.75 3.81
CA GLU A 31 13.45 1.87 2.35
C GLU A 31 12.06 1.75 1.73
N VAL A 32 11.77 2.63 0.78
CA VAL A 32 10.54 2.58 0.03
C VAL A 32 10.71 1.55 -1.07
N VAL A 33 9.90 0.50 -1.04
CA VAL A 33 9.98 -0.56 -2.05
C VAL A 33 8.88 -0.46 -3.08
N TYR A 34 7.87 0.35 -2.83
CA TYR A 34 6.77 0.57 -3.75
C TYR A 34 6.19 1.95 -3.50
N THR A 35 5.88 2.67 -4.58
CA THR A 35 5.27 3.99 -4.44
C THR A 35 4.33 4.25 -5.61
N GLU A 36 3.25 4.96 -5.32
CA GLU A 36 2.29 5.37 -6.33
C GLU A 36 1.67 6.69 -5.88
N SER A 37 1.53 7.63 -6.82
CA SER A 37 0.94 8.93 -6.53
C SER A 37 -0.30 9.12 -7.39
N LEU A 38 -1.37 9.58 -6.77
CA LEU A 38 -2.64 9.84 -7.44
C LEU A 38 -3.05 11.28 -7.15
N ASP A 39 -3.14 12.09 -8.20
CA ASP A 39 -3.52 13.48 -8.06
C ASP A 39 -5.03 13.64 -8.21
N LYS A 40 -5.62 14.45 -7.33
CA LYS A 40 -7.02 14.80 -7.40
C LYS A 40 -7.92 13.58 -7.47
N PHE A 41 -7.62 12.64 -6.58
CA PHE A 41 -8.36 11.39 -6.53
C PHE A 41 -9.63 11.54 -5.70
N VAL A 42 -10.72 10.93 -6.16
CA VAL A 42 -11.96 10.82 -5.42
C VAL A 42 -12.57 9.47 -5.75
N GLY A 43 -13.24 8.88 -4.78
CA GLY A 43 -13.89 7.60 -4.95
C GLY A 43 -13.11 6.47 -4.30
N GLU A 44 -13.26 5.27 -4.84
CA GLU A 44 -12.64 4.09 -4.26
C GLU A 44 -11.33 3.76 -4.97
N TYR A 45 -10.28 3.62 -4.19
CA TYR A 45 -9.00 3.16 -4.68
C TYR A 45 -8.85 1.68 -4.30
N THR A 46 -8.59 0.85 -5.27
CA THR A 46 -8.37 -0.57 -5.05
C THR A 46 -7.14 -0.99 -5.85
N LYS A 47 -6.20 -1.62 -5.19
CA LYS A 47 -4.96 -2.03 -5.82
C LYS A 47 -4.50 -3.35 -5.23
N GLN A 48 -4.07 -4.23 -6.10
CA GLN A 48 -3.46 -5.47 -5.68
C GLN A 48 -1.94 -5.31 -5.84
N VAL A 49 -1.22 -5.45 -4.74
CA VAL A 49 0.23 -5.26 -4.72
C VAL A 49 0.89 -6.62 -4.53
N ASP A 50 1.74 -6.99 -5.48
CA ASP A 50 2.45 -8.27 -5.48
C ASP A 50 3.87 -8.04 -4.95
N LEU A 51 4.15 -8.57 -3.78
CA LEU A 51 5.47 -8.46 -3.15
C LEU A 51 6.21 -9.79 -3.14
N SER A 52 5.84 -10.70 -4.02
CA SER A 52 6.40 -12.04 -4.02
C SER A 52 7.90 -12.08 -4.31
N THR A 53 8.43 -11.05 -4.96
CA THR A 53 9.85 -10.99 -5.27
C THR A 53 10.68 -10.30 -4.19
N TYR A 54 10.03 -9.83 -3.14
CA TYR A 54 10.75 -9.15 -2.06
C TYR A 54 11.06 -10.10 -0.92
N THR A 55 12.03 -9.70 -0.11
CA THR A 55 12.47 -10.48 1.04
C THR A 55 11.32 -10.63 2.04
N LYS A 56 11.19 -11.82 2.60
CA LYS A 56 10.18 -12.07 3.63
C LYS A 56 10.44 -11.19 4.84
N GLY A 57 9.39 -10.83 5.52
CA GLY A 57 9.53 -9.99 6.70
C GLY A 57 8.39 -9.00 6.85
N VAL A 58 8.64 -7.97 7.63
CA VAL A 58 7.62 -6.97 7.96
C VAL A 58 7.77 -5.76 7.04
N TYR A 59 6.63 -5.30 6.53
CA TYR A 59 6.57 -4.10 5.71
C TYR A 59 5.46 -3.20 6.26
N PHE A 60 5.51 -1.94 5.89
CA PHE A 60 4.49 -0.98 6.32
C PHE A 60 3.90 -0.30 5.09
N LEU A 61 2.58 -0.38 5.00
CA LEU A 61 1.84 0.35 3.99
C LEU A 61 1.51 1.73 4.56
N GLU A 62 1.82 2.78 3.80
CA GLU A 62 1.56 4.14 4.22
C GLU A 62 0.77 4.84 3.12
N ILE A 63 -0.41 5.37 3.47
CA ILE A 63 -1.21 6.14 2.55
C ILE A 63 -1.29 7.55 3.08
N THR A 64 -0.69 8.48 2.37
CA THR A 64 -0.69 9.89 2.75
C THR A 64 -1.77 10.62 1.97
N THR A 65 -2.62 11.33 2.69
CA THR A 65 -3.68 12.12 2.09
C THR A 65 -3.54 13.55 2.55
N ASP A 66 -4.38 14.44 2.02
CA ASP A 66 -4.40 15.83 2.47
C ASP A 66 -4.85 15.95 3.92
N ASN A 67 -5.49 14.90 4.46
CA ASN A 67 -6.01 14.92 5.82
C ASN A 67 -5.14 14.15 6.82
N GLY A 68 -4.06 13.52 6.35
CA GLY A 68 -3.19 12.80 7.26
C GLY A 68 -2.62 11.54 6.64
N VAL A 69 -2.10 10.66 7.50
CA VAL A 69 -1.41 9.45 7.07
C VAL A 69 -2.09 8.23 7.70
N ILE A 70 -2.32 7.21 6.88
CA ILE A 70 -2.85 5.94 7.33
C ILE A 70 -1.74 4.91 7.20
N ASN A 71 -1.46 4.18 8.28
CA ASN A 71 -0.42 3.16 8.29
C ASN A 71 -1.01 1.79 8.54
N LYS A 72 -0.46 0.79 7.88
CA LYS A 72 -0.85 -0.59 8.10
C LYS A 72 0.36 -1.49 8.00
N LYS A 73 0.47 -2.44 8.92
CA LYS A 73 1.56 -3.40 8.94
C LYS A 73 1.23 -4.57 8.02
N LEU A 74 2.19 -4.96 7.20
CA LEU A 74 2.07 -6.11 6.31
C LEU A 74 3.16 -7.12 6.68
N ILE A 75 2.81 -8.40 6.64
CA ILE A 75 3.75 -9.45 6.94
C ILE A 75 3.89 -10.33 5.72
N LEU A 76 5.12 -10.43 5.22
CA LEU A 76 5.46 -11.25 4.07
C LEU A 76 6.01 -12.58 4.58
N GLN A 77 5.34 -13.65 4.27
CA GLN A 77 5.73 -14.97 4.79
C GLN A 77 6.48 -15.82 3.80
#